data_829fd0fc1f33e901bd1319ad7c972fab
#
_entry.id   829fd0fc1f33e901bd1319ad7c972fab
#
_cell.length_a   1.000
_cell.length_b   1.000
_cell.length_c   1.000
_cell.angle_alpha   90.00
_cell.angle_beta   90.00
_cell.angle_gamma   90.00
#
_symmetry.space_group_name_H-M   'P 1'
#
loop_
_entity.id
_entity.type
_entity.pdbx_description
1 polymer ?
#
loop_
_entity_poly.entity_id
_entity_poly.type
_entity_poly.pdbx_seq_one_letter_code
_entity_poly.pdbx_strand_id
1 'polypeptide(L)'
;MPNTEIISKLLARHDTWRGQSQKSTQRSVSSGNDQIDLLLKGGWPTAALTELLVQRPGIGELSLLLPAIRDYCQNNHLSVWLDPPYQPYAPALAAAGIALQKVLIVQSKNPREWLWIAEQCIRNNALLLAWSDNKMASYSDLRKLQLAAADSGHAAFLFSANKERNHQQSGSSPATLRLEVDSAGEKNLRLSVRKLRGVAPGEQLL
;
A
#
# COMPACT_ATOMS: atom_id res chain seq x y z
N MET A 1 34.96 -27.30 14.31
CA MET A 1 34.05 -26.32 13.64
C MET A 1 33.62 -26.84 12.26
N PRO A 2 32.75 -27.88 12.19
CA PRO A 2 32.40 -28.51 10.91
C PRO A 2 31.24 -27.81 10.15
N ASN A 3 30.50 -26.90 10.80
CA ASN A 3 29.26 -26.33 10.17
C ASN A 3 29.49 -25.26 9.09
N THR A 4 30.61 -24.57 9.12
CA THR A 4 30.86 -23.46 8.17
C THR A 4 31.19 -23.97 6.77
N GLU A 5 31.86 -25.12 6.68
CA GLU A 5 32.25 -25.73 5.39
C GLU A 5 31.07 -26.38 4.66
N ILE A 6 30.14 -26.96 5.42
CA ILE A 6 28.89 -27.53 4.88
C ILE A 6 28.00 -26.40 4.34
N ILE A 7 27.88 -25.29 5.07
CA ILE A 7 27.10 -24.13 4.65
C ILE A 7 27.68 -23.52 3.37
N SER A 8 29.01 -23.39 3.26
CA SER A 8 29.63 -22.85 2.05
C SER A 8 29.43 -23.76 0.83
N LYS A 9 29.47 -25.08 1.00
CA LYS A 9 29.18 -26.05 -0.08
C LYS A 9 27.70 -26.03 -0.51
N LEU A 10 26.78 -25.82 0.43
CA LEU A 10 25.35 -25.66 0.10
C LEU A 10 25.08 -24.35 -0.64
N LEU A 11 25.74 -23.26 -0.27
CA LEU A 11 25.60 -21.96 -0.92
C LEU A 11 26.26 -21.86 -2.31
N ALA A 12 27.15 -22.80 -2.64
CA ALA A 12 27.73 -22.92 -3.98
C ALA A 12 26.82 -23.62 -4.99
N ARG A 13 25.69 -24.17 -4.57
CA ARG A 13 24.70 -24.80 -5.45
C ARG A 13 23.79 -23.74 -6.05
N HIS A 14 23.49 -23.86 -7.34
CA HIS A 14 22.62 -22.94 -8.09
C HIS A 14 21.14 -22.94 -7.62
N ASP A 15 20.73 -23.94 -6.85
CA ASP A 15 19.39 -24.11 -6.33
C ASP A 15 19.19 -23.62 -4.89
N THR A 16 20.25 -23.11 -4.24
CA THR A 16 20.21 -22.60 -2.86
C THR A 16 20.61 -21.14 -2.81
N TRP A 17 19.87 -20.37 -2.04
CA TRP A 17 20.20 -18.96 -1.77
C TRP A 17 20.17 -18.68 -0.26
N ARG A 18 21.04 -17.79 0.15
CA ARG A 18 21.09 -17.35 1.53
C ARG A 18 20.03 -16.26 1.73
N GLY A 19 19.10 -16.46 2.63
CA GLY A 19 18.08 -15.48 3.04
C GLY A 19 18.64 -14.25 3.75
N GLN A 20 19.87 -13.83 3.41
CA GLN A 20 20.34 -12.51 3.78
C GLN A 20 19.56 -11.51 2.97
N SER A 21 19.01 -10.51 3.63
CA SER A 21 18.41 -9.36 3.01
C SER A 21 19.38 -8.84 1.93
N GLN A 22 19.17 -9.23 0.66
CA GLN A 22 19.51 -8.28 -0.37
C GLN A 22 18.82 -7.01 0.09
N LYS A 23 19.59 -5.93 0.28
CA LYS A 23 19.05 -4.59 0.21
C LYS A 23 18.39 -4.51 -1.15
N SER A 24 17.17 -5.04 -1.28
CA SER A 24 16.34 -4.66 -2.38
C SER A 24 16.21 -3.16 -2.15
N THR A 25 16.82 -2.38 -3.00
CA THR A 25 16.54 -0.96 -3.15
C THR A 25 15.09 -0.89 -3.63
N GLN A 26 14.17 -1.20 -2.72
CA GLN A 26 12.76 -1.04 -2.99
C GLN A 26 12.58 0.45 -3.21
N ARG A 27 12.27 0.82 -4.42
CA ARG A 27 11.98 2.22 -4.73
C ARG A 27 10.78 2.64 -3.89
N SER A 28 10.82 3.84 -3.37
CA SER A 28 9.75 4.40 -2.54
C SER A 28 9.47 5.83 -2.96
N VAL A 29 8.26 6.29 -2.65
CA VAL A 29 7.86 7.69 -2.72
C VAL A 29 7.67 8.19 -1.29
N SER A 30 8.18 9.40 -1.00
CA SER A 30 8.07 9.98 0.33
C SER A 30 6.60 10.13 0.75
N SER A 31 6.34 9.85 2.01
CA SER A 31 5.04 10.13 2.64
C SER A 31 4.85 11.62 2.93
N GLY A 32 5.92 12.43 2.86
CA GLY A 32 5.93 13.82 3.30
C GLY A 32 6.02 13.99 4.82
N ASN A 33 6.26 12.90 5.54
CA ASN A 33 6.48 12.91 6.99
C ASN A 33 7.67 11.99 7.32
N ASP A 34 8.72 12.57 7.92
CA ASP A 34 9.97 11.87 8.21
C ASP A 34 9.79 10.68 9.15
N GLN A 35 8.82 10.74 10.07
CA GLN A 35 8.54 9.64 10.99
C GLN A 35 7.92 8.44 10.26
N ILE A 36 7.01 8.70 9.31
CA ILE A 36 6.45 7.65 8.45
C ILE A 36 7.53 7.09 7.54
N ASP A 37 8.34 7.95 6.92
CA ASP A 37 9.40 7.51 6.02
C ASP A 37 10.44 6.66 6.78
N LEU A 38 10.76 7.01 8.02
CA LEU A 38 11.61 6.19 8.88
C LEU A 38 10.96 4.84 9.22
N LEU A 39 9.68 4.83 9.60
CA LEU A 39 8.91 3.62 9.91
C LEU A 39 8.85 2.67 8.70
N LEU A 40 8.67 3.23 7.49
CA LEU A 40 8.55 2.48 6.24
C LEU A 40 9.90 2.26 5.53
N LYS A 41 11.02 2.72 6.13
CA LYS A 41 12.39 2.65 5.58
C LYS A 41 12.54 3.31 4.21
N GLY A 42 11.98 4.49 4.07
CA GLY A 42 12.14 5.35 2.90
C GLY A 42 10.84 5.83 2.27
N GLY A 43 9.70 5.58 2.90
CA GLY A 43 8.38 6.01 2.42
C GLY A 43 7.53 4.89 1.83
N TRP A 44 6.51 5.25 1.06
CA TRP A 44 5.59 4.30 0.45
C TRP A 44 6.29 3.47 -0.62
N PRO A 45 6.24 2.13 -0.55
CA PRO A 45 6.90 1.28 -1.55
C PRO A 45 6.22 1.46 -2.92
N THR A 46 7.02 1.70 -3.95
CA THR A 46 6.58 1.64 -5.34
C THR A 46 6.76 0.22 -5.91
N ALA A 47 6.24 -0.06 -7.10
CA ALA A 47 6.18 -1.42 -7.65
C ALA A 47 5.47 -2.40 -6.69
N ALA A 48 4.47 -1.92 -5.96
CA ALA A 48 3.91 -2.63 -4.83
C ALA A 48 2.46 -2.24 -4.55
N LEU A 49 1.71 -3.22 -4.04
CA LEU A 49 0.43 -3.00 -3.39
C LEU A 49 0.66 -2.74 -1.90
N THR A 50 0.14 -1.61 -1.42
CA THR A 50 0.05 -1.26 0.00
C THR A 50 -1.39 -1.41 0.47
N GLU A 51 -1.61 -2.21 1.49
CA GLU A 51 -2.91 -2.40 2.12
C GLU A 51 -2.99 -1.57 3.41
N LEU A 52 -3.90 -0.62 3.45
CA LEU A 52 -4.23 0.21 4.61
C LEU A 52 -5.44 -0.40 5.33
N LEU A 53 -5.21 -0.93 6.52
CA LEU A 53 -6.23 -1.53 7.37
C LEU A 53 -6.84 -0.44 8.24
N VAL A 54 -8.04 0.01 7.90
CA VAL A 54 -8.72 1.12 8.57
C VAL A 54 -9.97 0.60 9.27
N GLN A 55 -10.20 0.98 10.52
CA GLN A 55 -11.40 0.54 11.25
C GLN A 55 -12.69 1.10 10.64
N ARG A 56 -12.65 2.37 10.28
CA ARG A 56 -13.74 3.09 9.64
C ARG A 56 -13.17 4.21 8.78
N PRO A 57 -13.75 4.49 7.62
CA PRO A 57 -13.33 5.60 6.78
C PRO A 57 -13.52 6.95 7.48
N GLY A 58 -12.66 7.92 7.16
CA GLY A 58 -12.78 9.31 7.62
C GLY A 58 -12.07 9.61 8.94
N ILE A 59 -11.14 8.77 9.39
CA ILE A 59 -10.30 9.05 10.56
C ILE A 59 -9.07 9.91 10.22
N GLY A 60 -8.90 10.31 8.95
CA GLY A 60 -7.74 11.06 8.47
C GLY A 60 -6.74 10.22 7.66
N GLU A 61 -7.05 8.95 7.40
CA GLU A 61 -6.19 8.00 6.68
C GLU A 61 -5.75 8.50 5.30
N LEU A 62 -6.60 9.28 4.62
CA LEU A 62 -6.28 9.85 3.32
C LEU A 62 -5.17 10.90 3.40
N SER A 63 -5.06 11.62 4.51
CA SER A 63 -4.03 12.64 4.70
C SER A 63 -2.60 12.08 4.59
N LEU A 64 -2.42 10.80 4.94
CA LEU A 64 -1.15 10.09 4.83
C LEU A 64 -0.67 9.95 3.38
N LEU A 65 -1.59 10.00 2.42
CA LEU A 65 -1.30 9.79 1.01
C LEU A 65 -1.28 11.09 0.18
N LEU A 66 -1.75 12.23 0.73
CA LEU A 66 -1.81 13.49 -0.02
C LEU A 66 -0.47 13.91 -0.64
N PRO A 67 0.69 13.78 0.06
CA PRO A 67 1.97 14.11 -0.54
C PRO A 67 2.33 13.19 -1.72
N ALA A 68 2.08 11.89 -1.61
CA ALA A 68 2.31 10.95 -2.70
C ALA A 68 1.38 11.20 -3.88
N ILE A 69 0.09 11.48 -3.64
CA ILE A 69 -0.88 11.83 -4.68
C ILE A 69 -0.42 13.10 -5.42
N ARG A 70 0.01 14.11 -4.69
CA ARG A 70 0.53 15.36 -5.26
C ARG A 70 1.74 15.09 -6.16
N ASP A 71 2.71 14.32 -5.68
CA ASP A 71 3.91 13.97 -6.44
C ASP A 71 3.56 13.25 -7.75
N TYR A 72 2.69 12.25 -7.71
CA TYR A 72 2.21 11.55 -8.91
C TYR A 72 1.52 12.50 -9.90
N CYS A 73 0.63 13.38 -9.42
CA CYS A 73 -0.06 14.34 -10.27
C CYS A 73 0.91 15.35 -10.91
N GLN A 74 1.92 15.81 -10.17
CA GLN A 74 2.96 16.71 -10.68
C GLN A 74 3.85 16.03 -11.73
N ASN A 75 4.11 14.74 -11.60
CA ASN A 75 4.82 13.93 -12.59
C ASN A 75 3.92 13.46 -13.76
N ASN A 76 2.79 14.12 -13.96
CA ASN A 76 1.84 13.93 -15.06
C ASN A 76 1.09 12.58 -15.04
N HIS A 77 1.10 11.84 -13.94
CA HIS A 77 0.30 10.63 -13.78
C HIS A 77 -1.12 10.96 -13.29
N LEU A 78 -2.07 10.07 -13.61
CA LEU A 78 -3.42 10.12 -13.03
C LEU A 78 -3.41 9.50 -11.61
N SER A 79 -4.24 10.06 -10.74
CA SER A 79 -4.64 9.43 -9.49
C SER A 79 -6.08 8.96 -9.64
N VAL A 80 -6.29 7.64 -9.61
CA VAL A 80 -7.62 7.03 -9.76
C VAL A 80 -8.11 6.55 -8.41
N TRP A 81 -9.29 7.01 -8.02
CA TRP A 81 -9.94 6.68 -6.75
C TRP A 81 -11.14 5.79 -7.05
N LEU A 82 -11.01 4.51 -6.74
CA LEU A 82 -11.99 3.48 -7.04
C LEU A 82 -12.86 3.18 -5.83
N ASP A 83 -14.14 3.43 -5.94
CA ASP A 83 -15.17 3.26 -4.90
C ASP A 83 -14.86 3.97 -3.58
N PRO A 84 -14.47 5.26 -3.57
CA PRO A 84 -14.29 5.98 -2.32
C PRO A 84 -15.60 6.01 -1.54
N PRO A 85 -15.58 5.81 -0.20
CA PRO A 85 -16.78 5.71 0.63
C PRO A 85 -17.56 7.02 0.72
N TYR A 86 -16.88 8.14 0.44
CA TYR A 86 -17.44 9.48 0.43
C TYR A 86 -16.94 10.25 -0.77
N GLN A 87 -17.74 11.22 -1.24
CA GLN A 87 -17.31 12.16 -2.26
C GLN A 87 -16.13 13.00 -1.74
N PRO A 88 -14.95 12.96 -2.37
CA PRO A 88 -13.81 13.75 -1.94
C PRO A 88 -14.10 15.26 -2.04
N TYR A 89 -13.69 16.00 -1.03
CA TYR A 89 -13.89 17.46 -1.00
C TYR A 89 -12.82 18.16 -1.84
N ALA A 90 -13.17 18.50 -3.08
CA ALA A 90 -12.27 19.08 -4.07
C ALA A 90 -11.49 20.33 -3.58
N PRO A 91 -12.09 21.28 -2.82
CA PRO A 91 -11.33 22.42 -2.29
C PRO A 91 -10.20 22.02 -1.34
N ALA A 92 -10.38 20.98 -0.52
CA ALA A 92 -9.32 20.48 0.36
C ALA A 92 -8.19 19.83 -0.42
N LEU A 93 -8.50 19.08 -1.49
CA LEU A 93 -7.51 18.49 -2.37
C LEU A 93 -6.70 19.58 -3.09
N ALA A 94 -7.37 20.62 -3.60
CA ALA A 94 -6.69 21.77 -4.21
C ALA A 94 -5.79 22.50 -3.22
N ALA A 95 -6.25 22.71 -1.98
CA ALA A 95 -5.46 23.33 -0.91
C ALA A 95 -4.24 22.48 -0.54
N ALA A 96 -4.32 21.15 -0.66
CA ALA A 96 -3.20 20.22 -0.50
C ALA A 96 -2.23 20.20 -1.70
N GLY A 97 -2.49 21.01 -2.74
CA GLY A 97 -1.65 21.11 -3.94
C GLY A 97 -1.87 20.00 -4.95
N ILE A 98 -3.00 19.30 -4.89
CA ILE A 98 -3.35 18.24 -5.84
C ILE A 98 -4.02 18.86 -7.06
N ALA A 99 -3.51 18.54 -8.25
CA ALA A 99 -4.08 18.96 -9.52
C ALA A 99 -5.38 18.18 -9.80
N LEU A 100 -6.54 18.80 -9.56
CA LEU A 100 -7.86 18.14 -9.63
C LEU A 100 -8.13 17.50 -10.99
N GLN A 101 -7.63 18.07 -12.08
CA GLN A 101 -7.74 17.52 -13.44
C GLN A 101 -6.99 16.19 -13.61
N LYS A 102 -6.15 15.80 -12.65
CA LYS A 102 -5.44 14.52 -12.61
C LYS A 102 -6.09 13.51 -11.66
N VAL A 103 -7.18 13.87 -11.00
CA VAL A 103 -7.91 12.96 -10.11
C VAL A 103 -9.16 12.45 -10.84
N LEU A 104 -9.28 11.15 -10.95
CA LEU A 104 -10.43 10.47 -11.52
C LEU A 104 -11.12 9.63 -10.43
N ILE A 105 -12.41 9.88 -10.21
CA ILE A 105 -13.24 9.10 -9.29
C ILE A 105 -14.07 8.13 -10.10
N VAL A 106 -14.01 6.85 -9.77
CA VAL A 106 -14.68 5.77 -10.46
C VAL A 106 -15.51 4.96 -9.48
N GLN A 107 -16.75 4.64 -9.84
CA GLN A 107 -17.64 3.76 -9.08
C GLN A 107 -17.82 2.46 -9.87
N SER A 108 -17.58 1.31 -9.21
CA SER A 108 -17.80 0.00 -9.79
C SER A 108 -19.20 -0.52 -9.50
N LYS A 109 -19.73 -1.34 -10.39
CA LYS A 109 -21.09 -1.94 -10.24
C LYS A 109 -21.07 -3.28 -9.51
N ASN A 110 -19.94 -3.96 -9.52
CA ASN A 110 -19.79 -5.30 -8.95
C ASN A 110 -18.30 -5.64 -8.70
N PRO A 111 -18.00 -6.69 -7.91
CA PRO A 111 -16.62 -7.07 -7.59
C PRO A 111 -15.73 -7.40 -8.79
N ARG A 112 -16.32 -7.96 -9.86
CA ARG A 112 -15.56 -8.31 -11.07
C ARG A 112 -15.11 -7.07 -11.83
N GLU A 113 -15.99 -6.09 -11.95
CA GLU A 113 -15.68 -4.79 -12.55
C GLU A 113 -14.67 -4.02 -11.70
N TRP A 114 -14.83 -4.02 -10.37
CA TRP A 114 -13.88 -3.43 -9.44
C TRP A 114 -12.46 -3.94 -9.67
N LEU A 115 -12.29 -5.27 -9.70
CA LEU A 115 -10.99 -5.89 -9.91
C LEU A 115 -10.39 -5.52 -11.27
N TRP A 116 -11.22 -5.55 -12.32
CA TRP A 116 -10.80 -5.18 -13.66
C TRP A 116 -10.33 -3.74 -13.75
N ILE A 117 -11.12 -2.79 -13.20
CA ILE A 117 -10.75 -1.36 -13.15
C ILE A 117 -9.44 -1.18 -12.38
N ALA A 118 -9.32 -1.77 -11.19
CA ALA A 118 -8.11 -1.68 -10.38
C ALA A 118 -6.87 -2.16 -11.15
N GLU A 119 -6.96 -3.32 -11.81
CA GLU A 119 -5.87 -3.86 -12.62
C GLU A 119 -5.54 -2.93 -13.81
N GLN A 120 -6.53 -2.42 -14.53
CA GLN A 120 -6.31 -1.50 -15.65
C GLN A 120 -5.63 -0.20 -15.20
N CYS A 121 -6.05 0.38 -14.08
CA CYS A 121 -5.42 1.60 -13.55
C CYS A 121 -3.94 1.38 -13.26
N ILE A 122 -3.59 0.27 -12.58
CA ILE A 122 -2.21 -0.05 -12.25
C ILE A 122 -1.38 -0.27 -13.53
N ARG A 123 -1.87 -1.05 -14.48
CA ARG A 123 -1.17 -1.37 -15.74
C ARG A 123 -0.95 -0.14 -16.63
N ASN A 124 -1.79 0.88 -16.50
CA ASN A 124 -1.67 2.16 -17.23
C ASN A 124 -0.94 3.24 -16.41
N ASN A 125 -0.15 2.85 -15.41
CA ASN A 125 0.73 3.72 -14.63
C ASN A 125 -0.01 4.80 -13.84
N ALA A 126 -1.28 4.58 -13.51
CA ALA A 126 -2.02 5.46 -12.61
C ALA A 126 -1.72 5.11 -11.15
N LEU A 127 -1.70 6.12 -10.28
CA LEU A 127 -1.74 5.90 -8.86
C LEU A 127 -3.15 5.44 -8.47
N LEU A 128 -3.28 4.19 -8.08
CA LEU A 128 -4.56 3.64 -7.65
C LEU A 128 -4.76 3.86 -6.15
N LEU A 129 -5.89 4.45 -5.77
CA LEU A 129 -6.48 4.40 -4.44
C LEU A 129 -7.80 3.63 -4.56
N ALA A 130 -7.88 2.44 -4.00
CA ALA A 130 -9.08 1.61 -4.10
C ALA A 130 -9.64 1.30 -2.71
N TRP A 131 -10.95 1.41 -2.56
CA TRP A 131 -11.64 0.98 -1.35
C TRP A 131 -12.33 -0.35 -1.62
N SER A 132 -12.07 -1.31 -0.74
CA SER A 132 -12.63 -2.65 -0.83
C SER A 132 -13.33 -2.94 0.49
N ASP A 133 -14.62 -3.18 0.43
CA ASP A 133 -15.24 -3.89 1.52
C ASP A 133 -14.86 -5.37 1.44
N ASN A 134 -15.03 -6.07 2.54
CA ASN A 134 -14.50 -7.43 2.74
C ASN A 134 -15.03 -8.53 1.79
N LYS A 135 -15.88 -8.19 0.85
CA LYS A 135 -16.47 -9.11 -0.12
C LYS A 135 -15.90 -8.93 -1.52
N MET A 136 -15.14 -7.84 -1.75
CA MET A 136 -14.75 -7.45 -3.10
C MET A 136 -13.45 -8.08 -3.61
N ALA A 137 -12.48 -8.39 -2.72
CA ALA A 137 -11.19 -8.91 -3.15
C ALA A 137 -10.78 -10.15 -2.36
N SER A 138 -10.61 -11.27 -3.07
CA SER A 138 -10.00 -12.48 -2.54
C SER A 138 -8.47 -12.37 -2.48
N TYR A 139 -7.80 -13.31 -1.80
CA TYR A 139 -6.34 -13.40 -1.82
C TYR A 139 -5.78 -13.48 -3.26
N SER A 140 -6.43 -14.25 -4.13
CA SER A 140 -6.02 -14.38 -5.54
C SER A 140 -6.15 -13.06 -6.30
N ASP A 141 -7.17 -12.26 -6.00
CA ASP A 141 -7.38 -10.97 -6.63
C ASP A 141 -6.33 -9.96 -6.16
N LEU A 142 -6.05 -9.90 -4.86
CA LEU A 142 -4.97 -9.07 -4.31
C LEU A 142 -3.61 -9.47 -4.87
N ARG A 143 -3.39 -10.77 -5.12
CA ARG A 143 -2.16 -11.25 -5.75
C ARG A 143 -2.01 -10.74 -7.19
N LYS A 144 -3.10 -10.71 -7.96
CA LYS A 144 -3.09 -10.12 -9.33
C LYS A 144 -2.72 -8.64 -9.28
N LEU A 145 -3.33 -7.87 -8.36
CA LEU A 145 -3.02 -6.45 -8.20
C LEU A 145 -1.57 -6.21 -7.76
N GLN A 146 -1.06 -7.04 -6.83
CA GLN A 146 0.35 -6.96 -6.41
C GLN A 146 1.31 -7.25 -7.57
N LEU A 147 1.02 -8.23 -8.42
CA LEU A 147 1.84 -8.53 -9.59
C LEU A 147 1.76 -7.40 -10.61
N ALA A 148 0.57 -6.87 -10.89
CA ALA A 148 0.40 -5.73 -11.79
C ALA A 148 1.18 -4.49 -11.29
N ALA A 149 1.17 -4.22 -9.97
CA ALA A 149 1.94 -3.13 -9.37
C ALA A 149 3.45 -3.35 -9.51
N ALA A 150 3.91 -4.59 -9.30
CA ALA A 150 5.32 -4.95 -9.48
C ALA A 150 5.77 -4.73 -10.93
N ASP A 151 4.95 -5.10 -11.90
CA ASP A 151 5.24 -4.97 -13.32
C ASP A 151 5.20 -3.50 -13.80
N SER A 152 4.27 -2.69 -13.29
CA SER A 152 4.15 -1.28 -13.66
C SER A 152 5.21 -0.38 -13.03
N GLY A 153 5.79 -0.79 -11.92
CA GLY A 153 6.74 0.01 -11.16
C GLY A 153 6.10 1.09 -10.27
N HIS A 154 4.78 1.22 -10.27
CA HIS A 154 4.04 2.25 -9.53
C HIS A 154 3.47 1.74 -8.22
N ALA A 155 3.12 2.65 -7.31
CA ALA A 155 2.42 2.33 -6.07
C ALA A 155 0.92 2.13 -6.31
N ALA A 156 0.32 1.21 -5.57
CA ALA A 156 -1.12 1.05 -5.49
C ALA A 156 -1.54 0.94 -4.02
N PHE A 157 -2.61 1.63 -3.64
CA PHE A 157 -3.13 1.65 -2.27
C PHE A 157 -4.52 1.03 -2.23
N LEU A 158 -4.69 0.12 -1.29
CA LEU A 158 -5.95 -0.54 -1.01
C LEU A 158 -6.39 -0.24 0.42
N PHE A 159 -7.52 0.40 0.58
CA PHE A 159 -8.17 0.59 1.87
C PHE A 159 -9.09 -0.60 2.14
N SER A 160 -8.83 -1.30 3.22
CA SER A 160 -9.61 -2.46 3.66
C SER A 160 -10.08 -2.27 5.10
N ALA A 161 -11.26 -2.79 5.42
CA ALA A 161 -11.71 -2.78 6.80
C ALA A 161 -10.80 -3.65 7.68
N ASN A 162 -10.39 -3.11 8.84
CA ASN A 162 -9.62 -3.86 9.82
C ASN A 162 -10.50 -4.91 10.51
N LYS A 163 -10.43 -6.16 10.06
CA LYS A 163 -11.16 -7.31 10.64
C LYS A 163 -10.41 -7.98 11.80
N GLU A 164 -9.14 -7.66 12.00
CA GLU A 164 -8.27 -8.41 12.91
C GLU A 164 -8.65 -8.26 14.41
N ARG A 165 -9.47 -7.26 14.78
CA ARG A 165 -10.04 -7.19 16.14
C ARG A 165 -10.98 -8.35 16.50
N ASN A 166 -11.53 -9.03 15.51
CA ASN A 166 -12.34 -10.24 15.71
C ASN A 166 -11.50 -11.50 15.44
N HIS A 167 -10.45 -11.74 16.16
CA HIS A 167 -9.59 -12.93 16.34
C HIS A 167 -9.70 -14.13 15.37
N GLN A 168 -10.46 -14.07 14.29
CA GLN A 168 -10.80 -15.24 13.47
C GLN A 168 -10.31 -15.25 12.02
N GLN A 169 -9.70 -14.18 11.50
CA GLN A 169 -9.15 -14.21 10.13
C GLN A 169 -7.94 -13.28 9.96
N SER A 170 -6.81 -13.61 10.56
CA SER A 170 -5.49 -13.16 10.09
C SER A 170 -5.19 -13.77 8.73
N GLY A 171 -5.99 -13.47 7.71
CA GLY A 171 -5.72 -13.92 6.35
C GLY A 171 -4.37 -13.35 5.89
N SER A 172 -3.46 -14.22 5.42
CA SER A 172 -2.25 -13.76 4.76
C SER A 172 -2.64 -12.90 3.56
N SER A 173 -2.06 -11.70 3.45
CA SER A 173 -2.23 -10.83 2.28
C SER A 173 -0.98 -10.89 1.39
N PRO A 174 -1.12 -10.88 0.06
CA PRO A 174 0.01 -10.81 -0.86
C PRO A 174 0.62 -9.42 -0.95
N ALA A 175 -0.01 -8.38 -0.38
CA ALA A 175 0.49 -7.01 -0.38
C ALA A 175 1.91 -6.94 0.19
N THR A 176 2.73 -6.04 -0.36
CA THR A 176 4.11 -5.80 0.09
C THR A 176 4.13 -5.11 1.45
N LEU A 177 3.26 -4.13 1.65
CA LEU A 177 3.05 -3.43 2.90
C LEU A 177 1.61 -3.63 3.39
N ARG A 178 1.44 -3.95 4.67
CA ARG A 178 0.17 -3.87 5.39
C ARG A 178 0.35 -2.94 6.58
N LEU A 179 -0.39 -1.88 6.58
CA LEU A 179 -0.34 -0.84 7.60
C LEU A 179 -1.71 -0.69 8.23
N GLU A 180 -1.79 -0.90 9.53
CA GLU A 180 -2.98 -0.58 10.29
C GLU A 180 -2.98 0.90 10.65
N VAL A 181 -4.12 1.55 10.45
CA VAL A 181 -4.32 2.97 10.72
C VAL A 181 -5.49 3.12 11.67
N ASP A 182 -5.19 3.55 12.89
CA ASP A 182 -6.17 3.79 13.94
C ASP A 182 -6.19 5.25 14.37
N SER A 183 -7.33 5.72 14.84
CA SER A 183 -7.41 7.02 15.53
C SER A 183 -6.80 6.90 16.93
N ALA A 184 -5.91 7.83 17.27
CA ALA A 184 -5.27 7.94 18.59
C ALA A 184 -5.68 9.22 19.33
N GLY A 185 -6.95 9.60 19.23
CA GLY A 185 -7.52 10.83 19.77
C GLY A 185 -8.09 11.72 18.66
N GLU A 186 -8.37 12.97 18.97
CA GLU A 186 -9.09 13.85 18.04
C GLU A 186 -8.30 14.21 16.75
N LYS A 187 -6.96 14.21 16.79
CA LYS A 187 -6.14 14.67 15.66
C LYS A 187 -4.95 13.75 15.36
N ASN A 188 -4.74 12.69 16.13
CA ASN A 188 -3.59 11.83 16.00
C ASN A 188 -3.98 10.49 15.36
N LEU A 189 -3.06 9.96 14.55
CA LEU A 189 -3.16 8.62 13.98
C LEU A 189 -2.11 7.72 14.60
N ARG A 190 -2.49 6.48 14.90
CA ARG A 190 -1.56 5.41 15.25
C ARG A 190 -1.36 4.53 14.02
N LEU A 191 -0.12 4.38 13.62
CA LEU A 191 0.29 3.54 12.50
C LEU A 191 1.01 2.30 13.03
N SER A 192 0.53 1.11 12.69
CA SER A 192 1.16 -0.15 13.08
C SER A 192 1.49 -0.96 11.83
N VAL A 193 2.77 -1.21 11.59
CA VAL A 193 3.24 -2.04 10.47
C VAL A 193 2.96 -3.50 10.80
N ARG A 194 1.97 -4.09 10.13
CA ARG A 194 1.61 -5.50 10.27
C ARG A 194 2.46 -6.40 9.38
N LYS A 195 2.87 -5.88 8.23
CA LYS A 195 3.74 -6.55 7.28
C LYS A 195 4.49 -5.50 6.46
N LEU A 196 5.80 -5.62 6.39
CA LEU A 196 6.63 -4.96 5.38
C LEU A 196 7.80 -5.89 5.08
N ARG A 197 8.05 -6.18 3.82
CA ARG A 197 9.10 -7.13 3.42
C ARG A 197 10.47 -6.63 3.90
N GLY A 198 11.17 -7.46 4.69
CA GLY A 198 12.50 -7.13 5.23
C GLY A 198 12.51 -6.14 6.39
N VAL A 199 11.36 -5.87 7.00
CA VAL A 199 11.22 -4.98 8.17
C VAL A 199 10.52 -5.72 9.29
N ALA A 200 11.03 -5.55 10.51
CA ALA A 200 10.34 -6.02 11.71
C ALA A 200 9.05 -5.17 11.93
N PRO A 201 8.02 -5.75 12.55
CA PRO A 201 6.85 -4.98 12.96
C PRO A 201 7.25 -3.74 13.77
N GLY A 202 6.59 -2.63 13.52
CA GLY A 202 6.85 -1.36 14.21
C GLY A 202 5.57 -0.54 14.33
N GLU A 203 5.59 0.41 15.25
CA GLU A 203 4.45 1.29 15.53
C GLU A 203 4.90 2.75 15.63
N GLN A 204 4.06 3.68 15.17
CA GLN A 204 4.29 5.12 15.23
C GLN A 204 2.99 5.84 15.58
N LEU A 205 3.08 6.83 16.45
CA LEU A 205 2.02 7.78 16.74
C LEU A 205 2.30 9.09 15.99
N LEU A 206 1.30 9.60 15.29
CA LEU A 206 1.36 10.83 14.49
C LEU A 206 0.33 11.84 14.98
#